data_b08e9103ec59ffd69b396f4ddf4bc6be
#
_entry.id   b08e9103ec59ffd69b396f4ddf4bc6be
#
_cell.length_a   1.000
_cell.length_b   1.000
_cell.length_c   1.000
_cell.angle_alpha   90.00
_cell.angle_beta   90.00
_cell.angle_gamma   90.00
#
_symmetry.space_group_name_H-M   'P 1'
#
loop_
_entity.id
_entity.type
_entity.pdbx_description
1 polymer ?
#
loop_
_entity_poly.entity_id
_entity_poly.type
_entity_poly.pdbx_seq_one_letter_code
_entity_poly.pdbx_strand_id
1 'polypeptide(L)'
;MNKKQLRVEFKNRRNNLSSEQIDNYSLQIANLVINLPIWGYSFYHVFLSIKSLKEVNTEPILAILSGKDKNIIVSKTEFEAQTMSHVLLQDSTVLKLNSRNIPEPENGIEISNKQIEVVFIPLLAFDNLGNRI
;
A
#
# COMPACT_ATOMS: atom_id res chain seq x y z
N MET A 1 -7.95 26.43 5.30
CA MET A 1 -7.39 25.73 4.10
C MET A 1 -8.38 24.67 3.63
N ASN A 2 -8.75 24.66 2.35
CA ASN A 2 -9.63 23.62 1.81
C ASN A 2 -8.86 22.34 1.45
N LYS A 3 -9.57 21.27 1.07
CA LYS A 3 -8.95 19.99 0.73
C LYS A 3 -7.95 20.09 -0.42
N LYS A 4 -8.23 20.90 -1.42
CA LYS A 4 -7.35 21.09 -2.57
C LYS A 4 -6.02 21.72 -2.16
N GLN A 5 -6.08 22.77 -1.34
CA GLN A 5 -4.90 23.45 -0.81
C GLN A 5 -4.07 22.52 0.08
N LEU A 6 -4.72 21.75 0.95
CA LEU A 6 -4.05 20.76 1.80
C LEU A 6 -3.34 19.68 0.98
N ARG A 7 -3.97 19.19 -0.08
CA ARG A 7 -3.34 18.21 -0.98
C ARG A 7 -2.09 18.77 -1.63
N VAL A 8 -2.12 20.00 -2.11
CA VAL A 8 -0.95 20.66 -2.71
C VAL A 8 0.17 20.78 -1.67
N GLU A 9 -0.15 21.27 -0.48
CA GLU A 9 0.85 21.44 0.59
C GLU A 9 1.51 20.11 0.97
N PHE A 10 0.72 19.07 1.25
CA PHE A 10 1.29 17.79 1.68
C PHE A 10 1.99 17.04 0.56
N LYS A 11 1.58 17.19 -0.69
CA LYS A 11 2.36 16.69 -1.83
C LYS A 11 3.73 17.35 -1.89
N ASN A 12 3.79 18.67 -1.70
CA ASN A 12 5.06 19.39 -1.68
C ASN A 12 5.95 18.95 -0.52
N ARG A 13 5.40 18.78 0.67
CA ARG A 13 6.14 18.26 1.82
C ARG A 13 6.70 16.86 1.53
N ARG A 14 5.90 15.97 0.97
CA ARG A 14 6.31 14.62 0.62
C ARG A 14 7.41 14.63 -0.46
N ASN A 15 7.28 15.46 -1.46
CA ASN A 15 8.26 15.57 -2.54
C ASN A 15 9.63 16.10 -2.07
N ASN A 16 9.66 16.81 -0.95
CA ASN A 16 10.91 17.30 -0.35
C ASN A 16 11.64 16.24 0.49
N LEU A 17 11.04 15.09 0.72
CA LEU A 17 11.69 14.00 1.43
C LEU A 17 12.71 13.30 0.53
N SER A 18 13.85 12.93 1.12
CA SER A 18 14.82 12.05 0.44
C SER A 18 14.36 10.61 0.47
N SER A 19 14.93 9.77 -0.41
CA SER A 19 14.66 8.33 -0.38
C SER A 19 15.02 7.70 0.96
N GLU A 20 16.10 8.14 1.58
CA GLU A 20 16.54 7.68 2.91
C GLU A 20 15.52 8.04 3.98
N GLN A 21 15.00 9.27 3.98
CA GLN A 21 13.96 9.70 4.92
C GLN A 21 12.68 8.88 4.75
N ILE A 22 12.26 8.62 3.51
CA ILE A 22 11.08 7.79 3.23
C ILE A 22 11.28 6.39 3.77
N ASP A 23 12.43 5.77 3.54
CA ASP A 23 12.72 4.43 4.02
C ASP A 23 12.75 4.37 5.55
N ASN A 24 13.33 5.37 6.21
CA ASN A 24 13.36 5.46 7.66
C ASN A 24 11.96 5.63 8.27
N TYR A 25 11.14 6.52 7.72
CA TYR A 25 9.76 6.69 8.17
C TYR A 25 8.91 5.44 7.90
N SER A 26 9.11 4.79 6.77
CA SER A 26 8.40 3.56 6.41
C SER A 26 8.73 2.43 7.39
N LEU A 27 9.98 2.32 7.80
CA LEU A 27 10.40 1.35 8.82
C LEU A 27 9.78 1.66 10.18
N GLN A 28 9.74 2.94 10.58
CA GLN A 28 9.07 3.35 11.82
C GLN A 28 7.58 3.00 11.81
N ILE A 29 6.90 3.24 10.69
CA ILE A 29 5.49 2.87 10.52
C ILE A 29 5.32 1.36 10.68
N ALA A 30 6.16 0.56 10.04
CA ALA A 30 6.10 -0.91 10.15
C ALA A 30 6.33 -1.37 11.60
N ASN A 31 7.25 -0.76 12.32
CA ASN A 31 7.50 -1.07 13.72
C ASN A 31 6.30 -0.74 14.63
N LEU A 32 5.54 0.29 14.31
CA LEU A 32 4.29 0.62 15.01
C LEU A 32 3.18 -0.37 14.65
N VAL A 33 3.07 -0.72 13.37
CA VAL A 33 2.06 -1.65 12.86
C VAL A 33 2.19 -3.04 13.50
N ILE A 34 3.42 -3.50 13.75
CA ILE A 34 3.65 -4.83 14.35
C ILE A 34 3.02 -4.97 15.73
N ASN A 35 2.82 -3.87 16.45
CA ASN A 35 2.21 -3.83 17.77
C ASN A 35 0.69 -3.65 17.76
N LEU A 36 0.07 -3.51 16.59
CA LEU A 36 -1.37 -3.39 16.48
C LEU A 36 -2.05 -4.76 16.64
N PRO A 37 -3.27 -4.82 17.19
CA PRO A 37 -4.02 -6.07 17.39
C PRO A 37 -4.72 -6.52 16.10
N ILE A 38 -3.98 -6.68 15.01
CA ILE A 38 -4.53 -7.02 13.69
C ILE A 38 -4.01 -8.35 13.13
N TRP A 39 -3.27 -9.13 13.93
CA TRP A 39 -2.55 -10.30 13.40
C TRP A 39 -3.31 -11.63 13.54
N GLY A 40 -4.56 -11.59 14.02
CA GLY A 40 -5.43 -12.77 14.12
C GLY A 40 -6.12 -13.19 12.83
N TYR A 41 -5.85 -12.52 11.72
CA TYR A 41 -6.46 -12.76 10.41
C TYR A 41 -5.50 -13.49 9.48
N SER A 42 -5.98 -13.85 8.27
CA SER A 42 -5.21 -14.61 7.28
C SER A 42 -4.98 -13.86 5.97
N PHE A 43 -5.89 -12.98 5.57
CA PHE A 43 -5.86 -12.30 4.28
C PHE A 43 -5.71 -10.79 4.45
N TYR A 44 -4.59 -10.26 3.98
CA TYR A 44 -4.21 -8.85 4.13
C TYR A 44 -3.99 -8.22 2.76
N HIS A 45 -4.71 -7.14 2.48
CA HIS A 45 -4.47 -6.35 1.28
C HIS A 45 -3.47 -5.24 1.58
N VAL A 46 -2.42 -5.18 0.77
CA VAL A 46 -1.37 -4.15 0.88
C VAL A 46 -1.22 -3.45 -0.46
N PHE A 47 -1.12 -2.13 -0.43
CA PHE A 47 -0.79 -1.38 -1.63
C PHE A 47 0.70 -1.50 -1.95
N LEU A 48 1.05 -1.54 -3.24
CA LEU A 48 2.42 -1.48 -3.70
C LEU A 48 2.79 -0.01 -3.93
N SER A 49 3.91 0.40 -3.35
CA SER A 49 4.31 1.81 -3.34
C SER A 49 4.65 2.32 -4.73
N ILE A 50 4.16 3.52 -5.05
CA ILE A 50 4.56 4.24 -6.26
C ILE A 50 5.77 5.10 -5.89
N LYS A 51 6.96 4.63 -6.23
CA LYS A 51 8.23 5.28 -5.84
C LYS A 51 8.34 6.71 -6.38
N SER A 52 7.88 6.95 -7.59
CA SER A 52 7.91 8.29 -8.21
C SER A 52 7.07 9.31 -7.46
N LEU A 53 6.06 8.87 -6.71
CA LEU A 53 5.22 9.73 -5.86
C LEU A 53 5.72 9.80 -4.42
N LYS A 54 6.83 9.15 -4.11
CA LYS A 54 7.41 9.11 -2.77
C LYS A 54 6.43 8.63 -1.69
N GLU A 55 5.64 7.63 -2.03
CA GLU A 55 4.75 6.98 -1.09
C GLU A 55 5.50 6.21 -0.01
N VAL A 56 4.82 5.91 1.09
CA VAL A 56 5.33 5.00 2.11
C VAL A 56 5.80 3.70 1.45
N ASN A 57 7.02 3.28 1.75
CA ASN A 57 7.54 2.00 1.28
C ASN A 57 6.92 0.88 2.11
N THR A 58 6.14 0.03 1.47
CA THR A 58 5.43 -1.08 2.13
C THR A 58 6.25 -2.37 2.23
N GLU A 59 7.49 -2.40 1.71
CA GLU A 59 8.35 -3.58 1.80
C GLU A 59 8.52 -4.12 3.24
N PRO A 60 8.74 -3.27 4.27
CA PRO A 60 8.81 -3.77 5.64
C PRO A 60 7.51 -4.43 6.13
N ILE A 61 6.35 -3.91 5.71
CA ILE A 61 5.05 -4.50 6.04
C ILE A 61 4.88 -5.86 5.34
N LEU A 62 5.27 -5.94 4.07
CA LEU A 62 5.27 -7.20 3.33
C LEU A 62 6.15 -8.25 4.00
N ALA A 63 7.32 -7.85 4.49
CA ALA A 63 8.23 -8.73 5.22
C ALA A 63 7.60 -9.26 6.53
N ILE A 64 6.90 -8.42 7.27
CA ILE A 64 6.18 -8.83 8.50
C ILE A 64 5.12 -9.88 8.15
N LEU A 65 4.31 -9.62 7.14
CA LEU A 65 3.25 -10.52 6.70
C LEU A 65 3.81 -11.87 6.24
N SER A 66 4.87 -11.86 5.45
CA SER A 66 5.55 -13.09 5.02
C SER A 66 6.13 -13.85 6.20
N GLY A 67 6.77 -13.15 7.14
CA GLY A 67 7.32 -13.76 8.35
C GLY A 67 6.28 -14.39 9.26
N LYS A 68 5.04 -13.92 9.20
CA LYS A 68 3.89 -14.46 9.95
C LYS A 68 3.07 -15.47 9.14
N ASP A 69 3.54 -15.85 7.95
CA ASP A 69 2.84 -16.77 7.03
C ASP A 69 1.43 -16.30 6.64
N LYS A 70 1.25 -15.00 6.51
CA LYS A 70 -0.04 -14.42 6.10
C LYS A 70 -0.16 -14.40 4.58
N ASN A 71 -1.41 -14.42 4.09
CA ASN A 71 -1.70 -14.25 2.67
C ASN A 71 -1.72 -12.77 2.32
N ILE A 72 -0.89 -12.36 1.37
CA ILE A 72 -0.77 -10.98 0.92
C ILE A 72 -1.52 -10.82 -0.38
N ILE A 73 -2.42 -9.85 -0.44
CA ILE A 73 -3.25 -9.55 -1.60
C ILE A 73 -2.85 -8.18 -2.14
N VAL A 74 -2.66 -8.11 -3.45
CA VAL A 74 -2.38 -6.86 -4.16
C VAL A 74 -3.41 -6.64 -5.26
N SER A 75 -3.56 -5.40 -5.70
CA SER A 75 -4.56 -5.04 -6.70
C SER A 75 -3.98 -4.99 -8.10
N LYS A 76 -4.81 -5.32 -9.07
CA LYS A 76 -4.56 -5.12 -10.49
C LYS A 76 -5.73 -4.33 -11.07
N THR A 77 -5.43 -3.22 -11.76
CA THR A 77 -6.45 -2.36 -12.38
C THR A 77 -6.84 -2.92 -13.74
N GLU A 78 -8.15 -3.10 -13.94
CA GLU A 78 -8.72 -3.43 -15.23
C GLU A 78 -9.25 -2.12 -15.86
N PHE A 79 -8.39 -1.43 -16.60
CA PHE A 79 -8.70 -0.09 -17.12
C PHE A 79 -9.93 -0.05 -18.02
N GLU A 80 -10.11 -1.04 -18.89
CA GLU A 80 -11.25 -1.10 -19.80
C GLU A 80 -12.58 -1.27 -19.05
N ALA A 81 -12.60 -2.14 -18.04
CA ALA A 81 -13.78 -2.40 -17.22
C ALA A 81 -13.96 -1.37 -16.10
N GLN A 82 -12.98 -0.47 -15.86
CA GLN A 82 -12.95 0.47 -14.76
C GLN A 82 -13.12 -0.19 -13.38
N THR A 83 -12.58 -1.40 -13.24
CA THR A 83 -12.63 -2.21 -12.02
C THR A 83 -11.21 -2.57 -11.56
N MET A 84 -11.13 -3.12 -10.34
CA MET A 84 -9.91 -3.68 -9.81
C MET A 84 -10.13 -5.15 -9.50
N SER A 85 -9.17 -5.99 -9.88
CA SER A 85 -9.08 -7.35 -9.38
C SER A 85 -8.04 -7.44 -8.28
N HIS A 86 -8.13 -8.47 -7.46
CA HIS A 86 -7.21 -8.71 -6.34
C HIS A 86 -6.53 -10.05 -6.56
N VAL A 87 -5.22 -10.05 -6.38
CA VAL A 87 -4.37 -11.21 -6.71
C VAL A 87 -3.50 -11.55 -5.50
N LEU A 88 -3.35 -12.84 -5.24
CA LEU A 88 -2.44 -13.33 -4.21
C LEU A 88 -1.00 -13.06 -4.62
N LEU A 89 -0.26 -12.33 -3.78
CA LEU A 89 1.16 -12.08 -3.99
C LEU A 89 1.97 -13.30 -3.50
N GLN A 90 2.72 -13.90 -4.41
CA GLN A 90 3.58 -15.06 -4.14
C GLN A 90 5.01 -14.75 -4.54
N ASP A 91 5.97 -15.56 -4.11
CA ASP A 91 7.38 -15.39 -4.48
C ASP A 91 7.57 -15.42 -6.01
N SER A 92 6.76 -16.22 -6.70
CA SER A 92 6.77 -16.35 -8.17
C SER A 92 6.02 -15.25 -8.90
N THR A 93 5.33 -14.36 -8.19
CA THR A 93 4.52 -13.30 -8.83
C THR A 93 5.42 -12.29 -9.52
N VAL A 94 5.20 -12.10 -10.81
CA VAL A 94 5.91 -11.08 -11.60
C VAL A 94 5.15 -9.77 -11.49
N LEU A 95 5.84 -8.72 -11.03
CA LEU A 95 5.30 -7.36 -10.94
C LEU A 95 5.82 -6.55 -12.12
N LYS A 96 4.90 -5.83 -12.78
CA LYS A 96 5.24 -4.89 -13.86
C LYS A 96 4.56 -3.55 -13.62
N LEU A 97 5.19 -2.49 -14.08
CA LEU A 97 4.56 -1.17 -14.08
C LEU A 97 3.47 -1.13 -15.16
N ASN A 98 2.28 -0.67 -14.78
CA ASN A 98 1.20 -0.42 -15.75
C ASN A 98 1.41 0.90 -16.48
N SER A 99 0.45 1.31 -17.34
CA SER A 99 0.52 2.56 -18.10
C SER A 99 0.60 3.82 -17.25
N ARG A 100 0.29 3.73 -15.95
CA ARG A 100 0.35 4.84 -14.98
C ARG A 100 1.54 4.71 -14.01
N ASN A 101 2.51 3.86 -14.34
CA ASN A 101 3.70 3.58 -13.51
C ASN A 101 3.36 3.00 -12.12
N ILE A 102 2.25 2.32 -12.00
CA ILE A 102 1.85 1.63 -10.76
C ILE A 102 2.27 0.17 -10.86
N PRO A 103 3.02 -0.37 -9.87
CA PRO A 103 3.37 -1.78 -9.86
C PRO A 103 2.11 -2.65 -9.72
N GLU A 104 1.98 -3.65 -10.59
CA GLU A 104 0.86 -4.58 -10.57
C GLU A 104 1.33 -6.00 -10.88
N PRO A 105 0.64 -7.04 -10.36
CA PRO A 105 0.93 -8.42 -10.74
C PRO A 105 0.51 -8.63 -12.20
N GLU A 106 1.36 -9.32 -12.95
CA GLU A 106 1.05 -9.68 -14.33
C GLU A 106 -0.05 -10.74 -14.39
N ASN A 107 0.10 -11.77 -13.56
CA ASN A 107 -0.80 -12.91 -13.41
C ASN A 107 -0.82 -13.34 -11.95
N GLY A 108 -1.73 -14.23 -11.61
CA GLY A 108 -1.79 -14.84 -10.30
C GLY A 108 -3.17 -15.38 -9.95
N ILE A 109 -3.28 -15.89 -8.76
CA ILE A 109 -4.53 -16.43 -8.21
C ILE A 109 -5.42 -15.25 -7.81
N GLU A 110 -6.58 -15.14 -8.42
CA GLU A 110 -7.57 -14.13 -8.04
C GLU A 110 -8.19 -14.45 -6.68
N ILE A 111 -8.35 -13.39 -5.88
CA ILE A 111 -8.96 -13.45 -4.56
C ILE A 111 -10.21 -12.56 -4.58
N SER A 112 -11.33 -13.10 -4.10
CA SER A 112 -12.57 -12.35 -3.95
C SER A 112 -12.44 -11.26 -2.87
N ASN A 113 -13.09 -10.12 -3.09
CA ASN A 113 -13.19 -9.05 -2.09
C ASN A 113 -13.66 -9.56 -0.72
N LYS A 114 -14.52 -10.57 -0.71
CA LYS A 114 -15.07 -11.16 0.51
C LYS A 114 -14.05 -11.91 1.35
N GLN A 115 -12.93 -12.30 0.76
CA GLN A 115 -11.86 -13.02 1.46
C GLN A 115 -10.88 -12.08 2.15
N ILE A 116 -10.85 -10.80 1.77
CA ILE A 116 -9.95 -9.80 2.34
C ILE A 116 -10.44 -9.40 3.72
N GLU A 117 -9.58 -9.52 4.72
CA GLU A 117 -9.92 -9.29 6.12
C GLU A 117 -9.32 -8.00 6.67
N VAL A 118 -8.13 -7.63 6.23
CA VAL A 118 -7.44 -6.40 6.62
C VAL A 118 -6.95 -5.67 5.37
N VAL A 119 -7.12 -4.36 5.35
CA VAL A 119 -6.70 -3.52 4.22
C VAL A 119 -5.79 -2.42 4.73
N PHE A 120 -4.57 -2.34 4.19
CA PHE A 120 -3.69 -1.19 4.38
C PHE A 120 -3.98 -0.16 3.30
N ILE A 121 -4.42 1.01 3.70
CA ILE A 121 -4.87 2.07 2.80
C ILE A 121 -3.81 3.18 2.73
N PRO A 122 -3.31 3.54 1.52
CA PRO A 122 -2.36 4.63 1.39
C PRO A 122 -3.04 5.97 1.68
N LEU A 123 -2.35 6.84 2.40
CA LEU A 123 -2.82 8.18 2.73
C LEU A 123 -1.75 9.21 2.36
N LEU A 124 -2.20 10.37 1.91
CA LEU A 124 -1.33 11.52 1.76
C LEU A 124 -1.18 12.27 3.09
N ALA A 125 -2.31 12.52 3.75
CA ALA A 125 -2.35 13.19 5.05
C ALA A 125 -3.66 12.91 5.78
N PHE A 126 -3.62 13.09 7.09
CA PHE A 126 -4.78 12.94 7.97
C PHE A 126 -4.65 13.90 9.15
N ASP A 127 -5.75 14.19 9.82
CA ASP A 127 -5.76 15.03 11.01
C ASP A 127 -5.72 14.19 12.31
N ASN A 128 -5.73 14.88 13.45
CA ASN A 128 -5.70 14.23 14.77
C ASN A 128 -6.96 13.40 15.07
N LEU A 129 -8.02 13.60 14.32
CA LEU A 129 -9.28 12.86 14.46
C LEU A 129 -9.35 11.67 13.48
N GLY A 130 -8.33 11.47 12.66
CA GLY A 130 -8.28 10.41 11.68
C GLY A 130 -9.00 10.72 10.37
N ASN A 131 -9.36 11.98 10.13
CA ASN A 131 -9.97 12.37 8.85
C ASN A 131 -8.90 12.42 7.77
N ARG A 132 -9.18 11.78 6.65
CA ARG A 132 -8.30 11.67 5.48
C ARG A 132 -8.59 12.78 4.46
N ILE A 133 -7.55 13.24 3.80
CA ILE A 133 -7.70 14.14 2.63
C ILE A 133 -7.37 13.45 1.32
#